data_bb05b21e8d7fcccc66564ef3610cfdb7
#
_entry.id   bb05b21e8d7fcccc66564ef3610cfdb7
#
_cell.length_a   1.000
_cell.length_b   1.000
_cell.length_c   1.000
_cell.angle_alpha   90.00
_cell.angle_beta   90.00
_cell.angle_gamma   90.00
#
_symmetry.space_group_name_H-M   'P 1'
#
loop_
_entity.id
_entity.type
_entity.pdbx_description
1 polymer ?
#
loop_
_entity_poly.entity_id
_entity_poly.type
_entity_poly.pdbx_seq_one_letter_code
_entity_poly.pdbx_strand_id
1 'polypeptide(L)'
;MGVSPAPTVARRIGVFGGAFDPPHAAHVALVQAAVADLQLDELLLIPTGQAWHKARPLSPAHHRLAMAQLAFASLPRVVVDPREIRRAGPSYTVDTLRELKLQWPDAELFLVLGEDQARALSSWHEWQEVLRLAIICVAEREDLTRSEPHFFAPKSHESRFRRLPVPAMPVSATDIRTRIAAHQSVSPLVFESVARYIDHHHLYQTA
;
A
#
# COMPACT_ATOMS: atom_id res chain seq x y z
N MET A 1 -1.79 -16.86 -45.29
CA MET A 1 -1.29 -17.44 -44.01
C MET A 1 -1.33 -16.33 -43.00
N GLY A 2 -2.37 -16.29 -42.15
CA GLY A 2 -2.47 -15.27 -41.09
C GLY A 2 -1.57 -15.68 -39.92
N VAL A 3 -0.60 -14.86 -39.62
CA VAL A 3 0.19 -14.98 -38.39
C VAL A 3 -0.73 -14.55 -37.25
N SER A 4 -1.18 -15.49 -36.41
CA SER A 4 -1.84 -15.14 -35.15
C SER A 4 -0.88 -14.28 -34.32
N PRO A 5 -1.30 -13.14 -33.79
CA PRO A 5 -0.46 -12.35 -32.91
C PRO A 5 -0.11 -13.22 -31.69
N ALA A 6 1.15 -13.21 -31.29
CA ALA A 6 1.59 -13.88 -30.07
C ALA A 6 0.75 -13.36 -28.89
N PRO A 7 0.39 -14.23 -27.92
CA PRO A 7 -0.37 -13.79 -26.75
C PRO A 7 0.43 -12.70 -26.02
N THR A 8 -0.10 -11.50 -26.00
CA THR A 8 0.46 -10.42 -25.19
C THR A 8 0.27 -10.80 -23.72
N VAL A 9 1.38 -11.01 -23.01
CA VAL A 9 1.33 -11.27 -21.56
C VAL A 9 0.67 -10.05 -20.90
N ALA A 10 -0.40 -10.29 -20.13
CA ALA A 10 -1.11 -9.23 -19.44
C ALA A 10 -0.17 -8.49 -18.48
N ARG A 11 -0.18 -7.16 -18.51
CA ARG A 11 0.62 -6.33 -17.59
C ARG A 11 0.18 -6.57 -16.15
N ARG A 12 1.15 -6.76 -15.25
CA ARG A 12 0.93 -7.05 -13.82
C ARG A 12 1.15 -5.79 -13.00
N ILE A 13 0.08 -5.21 -12.48
CA ILE A 13 0.11 -3.93 -11.76
C ILE A 13 -0.25 -4.16 -10.29
N GLY A 14 0.69 -3.85 -9.41
CA GLY A 14 0.46 -3.79 -7.97
C GLY A 14 -0.23 -2.48 -7.57
N VAL A 15 -1.12 -2.56 -6.58
CA VAL A 15 -1.80 -1.41 -5.97
C VAL A 15 -1.62 -1.49 -4.47
N PHE A 16 -0.95 -0.50 -3.89
CA PHE A 16 -0.75 -0.41 -2.46
C PHE A 16 -1.23 0.93 -1.93
N GLY A 17 -2.43 0.94 -1.37
CA GLY A 17 -3.04 2.10 -0.73
C GLY A 17 -2.63 2.25 0.73
N GLY A 18 -2.51 3.49 1.21
CA GLY A 18 -2.19 3.73 2.60
C GLY A 18 -2.22 5.20 3.00
N ALA A 19 -2.25 5.45 4.31
CA ALA A 19 -2.15 6.82 4.83
C ALA A 19 -0.75 7.42 4.59
N PHE A 20 0.31 6.62 4.76
CA PHE A 20 1.72 7.02 4.69
C PHE A 20 2.02 8.25 5.56
N ASP A 21 1.68 8.15 6.84
CA ASP A 21 1.67 9.26 7.80
C ASP A 21 2.50 8.98 9.08
N PRO A 22 3.85 8.86 8.95
CA PRO A 22 4.67 8.87 7.74
C PRO A 22 4.85 7.48 7.09
N PRO A 23 5.37 7.41 5.84
CA PRO A 23 5.91 6.19 5.27
C PRO A 23 7.16 5.77 6.06
N HIS A 24 7.41 4.45 6.16
CA HIS A 24 8.49 3.90 6.98
C HIS A 24 9.08 2.62 6.39
N ALA A 25 10.17 2.13 6.99
CA ALA A 25 10.94 1.00 6.49
C ALA A 25 10.10 -0.25 6.20
N ALA A 26 9.09 -0.57 7.04
CA ALA A 26 8.22 -1.72 6.78
C ALA A 26 7.34 -1.55 5.52
N HIS A 27 6.93 -0.34 5.17
CA HIS A 27 6.24 -0.10 3.90
C HIS A 27 7.17 -0.38 2.71
N VAL A 28 8.44 0.02 2.81
CA VAL A 28 9.42 -0.20 1.74
C VAL A 28 9.73 -1.68 1.58
N ALA A 29 9.96 -2.41 2.68
CA ALA A 29 10.18 -3.85 2.64
C ALA A 29 9.00 -4.60 2.01
N LEU A 30 7.76 -4.21 2.37
CA LEU A 30 6.55 -4.78 1.78
C LEU A 30 6.46 -4.51 0.26
N VAL A 31 6.75 -3.29 -0.17
CA VAL A 31 6.72 -2.92 -1.59
C VAL A 31 7.77 -3.71 -2.38
N GLN A 32 8.98 -3.84 -1.85
CA GLN A 32 10.04 -4.63 -2.48
C GLN A 32 9.66 -6.11 -2.60
N ALA A 33 9.12 -6.70 -1.53
CA ALA A 33 8.63 -8.07 -1.54
C ALA A 33 7.50 -8.25 -2.57
N ALA A 34 6.53 -7.34 -2.62
CA ALA A 34 5.44 -7.39 -3.58
C ALA A 34 5.93 -7.32 -5.04
N VAL A 35 6.84 -6.40 -5.35
CA VAL A 35 7.39 -6.27 -6.71
C VAL A 35 8.11 -7.55 -7.14
N ALA A 36 8.89 -8.15 -6.25
CA ALA A 36 9.67 -9.35 -6.55
C ALA A 36 8.80 -10.62 -6.61
N ASP A 37 8.02 -10.88 -5.56
CA ASP A 37 7.26 -12.13 -5.41
C ASP A 37 6.09 -12.23 -6.41
N LEU A 38 5.40 -11.11 -6.63
CA LEU A 38 4.30 -11.04 -7.58
C LEU A 38 4.76 -10.75 -9.01
N GLN A 39 6.07 -10.61 -9.26
CA GLN A 39 6.64 -10.29 -10.57
C GLN A 39 5.93 -9.11 -11.25
N LEU A 40 5.75 -8.02 -10.50
CA LEU A 40 5.03 -6.86 -11.00
C LEU A 40 5.85 -6.09 -12.05
N ASP A 41 5.17 -5.65 -13.10
CA ASP A 41 5.73 -4.68 -14.05
C ASP A 41 5.82 -3.28 -13.44
N GLU A 42 4.82 -2.96 -12.60
CA GLU A 42 4.74 -1.70 -11.88
C GLU A 42 3.93 -1.86 -10.58
N LEU A 43 4.30 -1.14 -9.54
CA LEU A 43 3.52 -1.00 -8.30
C LEU A 43 3.15 0.46 -8.09
N LEU A 44 1.85 0.72 -8.02
CA LEU A 44 1.30 2.04 -7.71
C LEU A 44 1.12 2.15 -6.20
N LEU A 45 1.88 3.08 -5.60
CA LEU A 45 1.72 3.45 -4.20
C LEU A 45 0.77 4.65 -4.15
N ILE A 46 -0.41 4.45 -3.56
CA ILE A 46 -1.50 5.41 -3.61
C ILE A 46 -1.76 5.99 -2.21
N PRO A 47 -1.25 7.19 -1.90
CA PRO A 47 -1.58 7.86 -0.66
C PRO A 47 -3.07 8.20 -0.61
N THR A 48 -3.76 7.72 0.44
CA THR A 48 -5.19 7.92 0.63
C THR A 48 -5.55 9.41 0.68
N GLY A 49 -6.56 9.83 -0.05
CA GLY A 49 -7.09 11.19 -0.02
C GLY A 49 -7.86 11.44 1.28
N GLN A 50 -9.17 11.28 1.26
CA GLN A 50 -10.03 11.40 2.45
C GLN A 50 -10.29 10.02 3.06
N ALA A 51 -9.63 9.74 4.19
CA ALA A 51 -9.79 8.50 4.95
C ALA A 51 -11.00 8.60 5.89
N TRP A 52 -12.17 8.29 5.39
CA TRP A 52 -13.45 8.38 6.13
C TRP A 52 -13.53 7.47 7.38
N HIS A 53 -12.71 6.43 7.44
CA HIS A 53 -12.71 5.42 8.53
C HIS A 53 -11.63 5.65 9.59
N LYS A 54 -10.82 6.71 9.49
CA LYS A 54 -9.75 6.98 10.46
C LYS A 54 -10.26 7.83 11.62
N ALA A 55 -10.12 7.32 12.84
CA ALA A 55 -10.50 8.03 14.07
C ALA A 55 -9.64 9.29 14.33
N ARG A 56 -8.40 9.32 13.80
CA ARG A 56 -7.47 10.45 13.92
C ARG A 56 -7.38 11.21 12.59
N PRO A 57 -7.36 12.56 12.63
CA PRO A 57 -7.02 13.35 11.45
C PRO A 57 -5.62 12.96 10.93
N LEU A 58 -5.50 12.77 9.63
CA LEU A 58 -4.21 12.56 8.98
C LEU A 58 -3.51 13.90 8.78
N SER A 59 -2.17 13.87 8.68
CA SER A 59 -1.42 15.02 8.20
C SER A 59 -1.92 15.46 6.81
N PRO A 60 -1.83 16.76 6.47
CA PRO A 60 -2.29 17.24 5.17
C PRO A 60 -1.78 16.39 4.01
N ALA A 61 -2.64 16.16 3.03
CA ALA A 61 -2.39 15.21 1.94
C ALA A 61 -1.09 15.52 1.17
N HIS A 62 -0.75 16.80 0.99
CA HIS A 62 0.48 17.21 0.30
C HIS A 62 1.74 16.78 1.05
N HIS A 63 1.76 16.83 2.40
CA HIS A 63 2.89 16.34 3.19
C HIS A 63 3.03 14.82 3.05
N ARG A 64 1.93 14.07 3.12
CA ARG A 64 1.93 12.61 2.99
C ARG A 64 2.41 12.18 1.59
N LEU A 65 1.98 12.91 0.55
CA LEU A 65 2.43 12.69 -0.82
C LEU A 65 3.93 12.95 -0.96
N ALA A 66 4.42 14.08 -0.47
CA ALA A 66 5.84 14.44 -0.53
C ALA A 66 6.72 13.41 0.21
N MET A 67 6.31 13.01 1.42
CA MET A 67 7.01 11.98 2.19
C MET A 67 7.01 10.62 1.45
N ALA A 68 5.90 10.23 0.82
CA ALA A 68 5.84 9.01 0.02
C ALA A 68 6.80 9.09 -1.18
N GLN A 69 6.81 10.19 -1.91
CA GLN A 69 7.74 10.40 -3.01
C GLN A 69 9.20 10.28 -2.56
N LEU A 70 9.57 10.87 -1.42
CA LEU A 70 10.91 10.77 -0.85
C LEU A 70 11.28 9.34 -0.42
N ALA A 71 10.34 8.61 0.18
CA ALA A 71 10.59 7.27 0.71
C ALA A 71 10.78 6.22 -0.40
N PHE A 72 10.10 6.38 -1.53
CA PHE A 72 10.06 5.38 -2.59
C PHE A 72 10.83 5.80 -3.87
N ALA A 73 11.45 6.97 -3.88
CA ALA A 73 12.13 7.56 -5.05
C ALA A 73 13.17 6.63 -5.71
N SER A 74 13.87 5.82 -4.91
CA SER A 74 14.94 4.94 -5.40
C SER A 74 14.48 3.54 -5.81
N LEU A 75 13.20 3.21 -5.61
CA LEU A 75 12.71 1.88 -5.90
C LEU A 75 12.30 1.74 -7.37
N PRO A 76 12.91 0.81 -8.11
CA PRO A 76 12.51 0.55 -9.49
C PRO A 76 11.08 -0.02 -9.54
N ARG A 77 10.35 0.29 -10.61
CA ARG A 77 8.98 -0.17 -10.84
C ARG A 77 7.95 0.31 -9.79
N VAL A 78 8.30 1.29 -8.97
CA VAL A 78 7.39 1.86 -7.96
C VAL A 78 7.06 3.30 -8.35
N VAL A 79 5.78 3.60 -8.46
CA VAL A 79 5.28 4.93 -8.80
C VAL A 79 4.34 5.41 -7.71
N VAL A 80 4.58 6.61 -7.19
CA VAL A 80 3.65 7.26 -6.26
C VAL A 80 2.57 7.96 -7.06
N ASP A 81 1.35 7.44 -6.96
CA ASP A 81 0.19 7.92 -7.72
C ASP A 81 -0.74 8.76 -6.82
N PRO A 82 -0.91 10.05 -7.09
CA PRO A 82 -1.70 10.95 -6.26
C PRO A 82 -3.21 10.92 -6.56
N ARG A 83 -3.74 9.93 -7.32
CA ARG A 83 -5.13 9.92 -7.80
C ARG A 83 -6.18 10.10 -6.70
N GLU A 84 -6.03 9.42 -5.56
CA GLU A 84 -6.96 9.55 -4.44
C GLU A 84 -6.89 10.93 -3.76
N ILE A 85 -5.72 11.55 -3.73
CA ILE A 85 -5.55 12.91 -3.20
C ILE A 85 -6.23 13.94 -4.12
N ARG A 86 -6.22 13.70 -5.43
CA ARG A 86 -6.83 14.59 -6.43
C ARG A 86 -8.34 14.40 -6.57
N ARG A 87 -8.86 13.26 -6.13
CA ARG A 87 -10.28 12.94 -6.17
C ARG A 87 -11.02 13.69 -5.06
N ALA A 88 -12.13 14.35 -5.38
CA ALA A 88 -13.01 14.93 -4.37
C ALA A 88 -13.84 13.83 -3.67
N GLY A 89 -14.08 14.00 -2.37
CA GLY A 89 -14.91 13.08 -1.59
C GLY A 89 -14.14 11.88 -1.01
N PRO A 90 -14.85 10.90 -0.45
CA PRO A 90 -14.26 9.71 0.18
C PRO A 90 -13.43 8.89 -0.80
N SER A 91 -12.30 8.36 -0.34
CA SER A 91 -11.46 7.45 -1.12
C SER A 91 -11.92 6.01 -0.92
N TYR A 92 -12.58 5.44 -1.91
CA TYR A 92 -12.92 4.01 -1.93
C TYR A 92 -11.98 3.25 -2.86
N THR A 93 -11.48 2.12 -2.40
CA THR A 93 -10.57 1.27 -3.18
C THR A 93 -11.20 0.78 -4.47
N VAL A 94 -12.50 0.49 -4.48
CA VAL A 94 -13.22 0.05 -5.69
C VAL A 94 -13.15 1.08 -6.80
N ASP A 95 -13.29 2.37 -6.50
CA ASP A 95 -13.21 3.45 -7.49
C ASP A 95 -11.81 3.54 -8.08
N THR A 96 -10.81 3.43 -7.23
CA THR A 96 -9.40 3.40 -7.65
C THR A 96 -9.12 2.23 -8.59
N LEU A 97 -9.61 1.03 -8.28
CA LEU A 97 -9.45 -0.14 -9.15
C LEU A 97 -10.21 -0.01 -10.48
N ARG A 98 -11.41 0.59 -10.47
CA ARG A 98 -12.17 0.89 -11.69
C ARG A 98 -11.42 1.85 -12.61
N GLU A 99 -10.88 2.93 -12.07
CA GLU A 99 -10.05 3.88 -12.83
C GLU A 99 -8.83 3.19 -13.45
N LEU A 100 -8.16 2.33 -12.69
CA LEU A 100 -7.02 1.56 -13.18
C LEU A 100 -7.42 0.60 -14.30
N LYS A 101 -8.55 -0.07 -14.17
CA LYS A 101 -9.08 -0.96 -15.23
C LYS A 101 -9.51 -0.20 -16.49
N LEU A 102 -9.99 1.03 -16.38
CA LEU A 102 -10.24 1.90 -17.53
C LEU A 102 -8.92 2.32 -18.21
N GLN A 103 -7.89 2.60 -17.43
CA GLN A 103 -6.56 2.99 -17.94
C GLN A 103 -5.81 1.82 -18.57
N TRP A 104 -5.94 0.62 -17.99
CA TRP A 104 -5.29 -0.61 -18.44
C TRP A 104 -6.29 -1.78 -18.43
N PRO A 105 -7.15 -1.91 -19.46
CA PRO A 105 -8.24 -2.91 -19.49
C PRO A 105 -7.75 -4.34 -19.33
N ASP A 106 -6.62 -4.67 -19.96
CA ASP A 106 -6.06 -6.02 -20.01
C ASP A 106 -5.09 -6.32 -18.84
N ALA A 107 -4.77 -5.32 -18.00
CA ALA A 107 -3.85 -5.55 -16.89
C ALA A 107 -4.46 -6.44 -15.80
N GLU A 108 -3.64 -7.29 -15.21
CA GLU A 108 -3.96 -8.01 -13.98
C GLU A 108 -3.60 -7.10 -12.78
N LEU A 109 -4.58 -6.80 -11.92
CA LEU A 109 -4.38 -5.94 -10.75
C LEU A 109 -4.16 -6.79 -9.50
N PHE A 110 -3.16 -6.41 -8.69
CA PHE A 110 -2.80 -7.04 -7.43
C PHE A 110 -2.94 -6.02 -6.30
N LEU A 111 -3.96 -6.14 -5.48
CA LEU A 111 -4.19 -5.25 -4.34
C LEU A 111 -3.42 -5.77 -3.12
N VAL A 112 -2.39 -5.05 -2.71
CA VAL A 112 -1.55 -5.40 -1.57
C VAL A 112 -2.14 -4.81 -0.29
N LEU A 113 -2.40 -5.68 0.69
CA LEU A 113 -3.01 -5.33 1.98
C LEU A 113 -2.20 -5.92 3.13
N GLY A 114 -2.16 -5.23 4.26
CA GLY A 114 -1.81 -5.86 5.53
C GLY A 114 -2.95 -6.74 6.05
N GLU A 115 -2.65 -7.68 6.94
CA GLU A 115 -3.64 -8.63 7.50
C GLU A 115 -4.87 -7.96 8.08
N ASP A 116 -4.71 -6.87 8.84
CA ASP A 116 -5.84 -6.16 9.46
C ASP A 116 -6.81 -5.62 8.41
N GLN A 117 -6.28 -5.10 7.30
CA GLN A 117 -7.10 -4.61 6.20
C GLN A 117 -7.76 -5.75 5.43
N ALA A 118 -7.07 -6.86 5.26
CA ALA A 118 -7.62 -8.05 4.63
C ALA A 118 -8.77 -8.66 5.47
N ARG A 119 -8.64 -8.68 6.79
CA ARG A 119 -9.72 -9.11 7.70
C ARG A 119 -10.94 -8.17 7.65
N ALA A 120 -10.71 -6.87 7.49
CA ALA A 120 -11.76 -5.87 7.40
C ALA A 120 -12.36 -5.74 5.98
N LEU A 121 -11.84 -6.46 4.98
CA LEU A 121 -12.19 -6.28 3.57
C LEU A 121 -13.70 -6.40 3.31
N SER A 122 -14.39 -7.31 3.99
CA SER A 122 -15.85 -7.50 3.83
C SER A 122 -16.69 -6.31 4.31
N SER A 123 -16.11 -5.37 5.06
CA SER A 123 -16.73 -4.11 5.46
C SER A 123 -16.49 -2.96 4.50
N TRP A 124 -15.65 -3.15 3.47
CA TRP A 124 -15.34 -2.12 2.51
C TRP A 124 -16.49 -1.88 1.52
N HIS A 125 -16.57 -0.65 1.04
CA HIS A 125 -17.56 -0.29 0.03
C HIS A 125 -17.38 -1.15 -1.22
N GLU A 126 -18.46 -1.81 -1.64
CA GLU A 126 -18.48 -2.73 -2.79
C GLU A 126 -17.34 -3.77 -2.79
N TRP A 127 -17.05 -4.39 -1.65
CA TRP A 127 -15.92 -5.31 -1.48
C TRP A 127 -15.93 -6.51 -2.46
N GLN A 128 -17.11 -6.99 -2.87
CA GLN A 128 -17.21 -8.06 -3.88
C GLN A 128 -16.68 -7.60 -5.23
N GLU A 129 -16.91 -6.33 -5.58
CA GLU A 129 -16.37 -5.74 -6.80
C GLU A 129 -14.84 -5.57 -6.71
N VAL A 130 -14.31 -5.24 -5.53
CA VAL A 130 -12.86 -5.24 -5.27
C VAL A 130 -12.27 -6.62 -5.60
N LEU A 131 -12.90 -7.70 -5.13
CA LEU A 131 -12.47 -9.07 -5.44
C LEU A 131 -12.57 -9.42 -6.92
N ARG A 132 -13.56 -8.86 -7.63
CA ARG A 132 -13.71 -9.07 -9.06
C ARG A 132 -12.58 -8.39 -9.85
N LEU A 133 -12.20 -7.17 -9.45
CA LEU A 133 -11.25 -6.32 -10.16
C LEU A 133 -9.79 -6.67 -9.89
N ALA A 134 -9.45 -7.18 -8.68
CA ALA A 134 -8.07 -7.43 -8.29
C ALA A 134 -7.88 -8.76 -7.55
N ILE A 135 -6.68 -9.30 -7.62
CA ILE A 135 -6.19 -10.36 -6.73
C ILE A 135 -5.72 -9.68 -5.43
N ILE A 136 -6.18 -10.19 -4.30
CA ILE A 136 -5.83 -9.65 -2.98
C ILE A 136 -4.55 -10.32 -2.49
N CYS A 137 -3.50 -9.55 -2.30
CA CYS A 137 -2.22 -10.03 -1.79
C CYS A 137 -2.07 -9.61 -0.34
N VAL A 138 -2.15 -10.58 0.57
CA VAL A 138 -2.11 -10.32 2.01
C VAL A 138 -0.69 -10.45 2.50
N ALA A 139 -0.14 -9.34 2.99
CA ALA A 139 1.18 -9.30 3.60
C ALA A 139 1.16 -10.04 4.93
N GLU A 140 1.80 -11.19 4.98
CA GLU A 140 2.01 -11.96 6.20
C GLU A 140 3.43 -11.75 6.70
N ARG A 141 3.55 -11.38 7.98
CA ARG A 141 4.85 -11.29 8.63
C ARG A 141 5.40 -12.70 8.83
N GLU A 142 6.61 -12.94 8.39
CA GLU A 142 7.33 -14.18 8.69
C GLU A 142 7.58 -14.27 10.20
N ASP A 143 6.75 -15.01 10.88
CA ASP A 143 6.95 -15.38 12.28
C ASP A 143 7.48 -16.83 12.33
N LEU A 144 8.79 -16.98 12.42
CA LEU A 144 9.48 -18.27 12.47
C LEU A 144 9.06 -19.15 13.67
N THR A 145 8.31 -18.58 14.63
CA THR A 145 7.85 -19.28 15.83
C THR A 145 6.46 -19.89 15.68
N ARG A 146 5.76 -19.62 14.58
CA ARG A 146 4.37 -20.05 14.36
C ARG A 146 4.23 -20.96 13.15
N SER A 147 3.47 -22.03 13.32
CA SER A 147 3.19 -23.02 12.30
C SER A 147 1.92 -22.74 11.47
N GLU A 148 1.08 -21.77 11.87
CA GLU A 148 -0.20 -21.48 11.20
C GLU A 148 -0.27 -20.05 10.66
N PRO A 149 -0.94 -19.85 9.50
CA PRO A 149 -1.13 -18.53 8.91
C PRO A 149 -2.03 -17.66 9.79
N HIS A 150 -1.74 -16.36 9.84
CA HIS A 150 -2.56 -15.38 10.58
C HIS A 150 -3.86 -14.99 9.88
N PHE A 151 -3.92 -15.18 8.56
CA PHE A 151 -5.07 -14.86 7.74
C PHE A 151 -5.52 -16.06 6.94
N PHE A 152 -6.81 -16.37 7.01
CA PHE A 152 -7.47 -17.37 6.17
C PHE A 152 -8.41 -16.66 5.20
N ALA A 153 -8.20 -16.87 3.91
CA ALA A 153 -9.12 -16.39 2.89
C ALA A 153 -10.51 -17.05 3.07
N PRO A 154 -11.61 -16.31 2.85
CA PRO A 154 -12.92 -16.93 2.82
C PRO A 154 -12.96 -18.05 1.78
N LYS A 155 -13.42 -19.26 2.16
CA LYS A 155 -13.45 -20.45 1.28
C LYS A 155 -14.11 -20.19 -0.08
N SER A 156 -15.15 -19.37 -0.10
CA SER A 156 -15.86 -18.99 -1.34
C SER A 156 -15.04 -18.12 -2.31
N HIS A 157 -13.93 -17.53 -1.87
CA HIS A 157 -13.13 -16.58 -2.65
C HIS A 157 -11.63 -16.89 -2.57
N GLU A 158 -11.25 -18.07 -2.10
CA GLU A 158 -9.85 -18.44 -1.85
C GLU A 158 -8.94 -18.21 -3.06
N SER A 159 -9.42 -18.50 -4.27
CA SER A 159 -8.68 -18.27 -5.52
C SER A 159 -8.36 -16.80 -5.82
N ARG A 160 -9.02 -15.85 -5.13
CA ARG A 160 -8.78 -14.41 -5.27
C ARG A 160 -7.77 -13.87 -4.27
N PHE A 161 -7.24 -14.71 -3.39
CA PHE A 161 -6.26 -14.31 -2.39
C PHE A 161 -4.90 -14.98 -2.64
N ARG A 162 -3.85 -14.23 -2.39
CA ARG A 162 -2.47 -14.71 -2.37
C ARG A 162 -1.80 -14.28 -1.09
N ARG A 163 -0.98 -15.13 -0.52
CA ARG A 163 -0.11 -14.78 0.60
C ARG A 163 1.13 -14.11 0.04
N LEU A 164 1.57 -13.05 0.70
CA LEU A 164 2.78 -12.33 0.39
C LEU A 164 3.67 -12.37 1.64
N PRO A 165 4.70 -13.22 1.68
CA PRO A 165 5.62 -13.26 2.81
C PRO A 165 6.42 -11.97 2.87
N VAL A 166 6.47 -11.35 4.06
CA VAL A 166 7.23 -10.12 4.28
C VAL A 166 8.07 -10.22 5.54
N PRO A 167 9.29 -9.67 5.55
CA PRO A 167 10.11 -9.66 6.75
C PRO A 167 9.38 -9.03 7.94
N ALA A 168 9.49 -9.64 9.12
CA ALA A 168 8.96 -9.05 10.34
C ALA A 168 9.73 -7.77 10.69
N MET A 169 9.05 -6.64 10.66
CA MET A 169 9.63 -5.34 11.04
C MET A 169 8.78 -4.70 12.14
N PRO A 170 9.32 -4.54 13.36
CA PRO A 170 8.59 -3.95 14.48
C PRO A 170 8.59 -2.41 14.37
N VAL A 171 7.96 -1.88 13.35
CA VAL A 171 7.85 -0.44 13.14
C VAL A 171 6.42 -0.07 12.72
N SER A 172 5.90 0.98 13.31
CA SER A 172 4.60 1.54 12.96
C SER A 172 4.66 3.07 12.82
N ALA A 173 3.77 3.63 12.01
CA ALA A 173 3.64 5.09 11.92
C ALA A 173 3.26 5.73 13.27
N THR A 174 2.53 5.02 14.13
CA THR A 174 2.19 5.49 15.48
C THR A 174 3.43 5.62 16.35
N ASP A 175 4.30 4.59 16.39
CA ASP A 175 5.55 4.67 17.16
C ASP A 175 6.45 5.79 16.67
N ILE A 176 6.54 5.99 15.35
CA ILE A 176 7.34 7.06 14.77
C ILE A 176 6.82 8.43 15.23
N ARG A 177 5.52 8.66 15.15
CA ARG A 177 4.92 9.93 15.61
C ARG A 177 5.12 10.15 17.11
N THR A 178 4.97 9.12 17.94
CA THR A 178 5.22 9.18 19.38
C THR A 178 6.67 9.54 19.68
N ARG A 179 7.63 8.94 18.96
CA ARG A 179 9.06 9.27 19.12
C ARG A 179 9.36 10.72 18.74
N ILE A 180 8.80 11.21 17.63
CA ILE A 180 9.00 12.60 17.20
C ILE A 180 8.43 13.57 18.24
N ALA A 181 7.20 13.31 18.73
CA ALA A 181 6.60 14.12 19.80
C ALA A 181 7.43 14.13 21.08
N ALA A 182 8.18 13.07 21.35
CA ALA A 182 9.11 12.94 22.48
C ALA A 182 10.54 13.40 22.15
N HIS A 183 10.78 14.06 21.02
CA HIS A 183 12.11 14.48 20.53
C HIS A 183 13.14 13.34 20.45
N GLN A 184 12.69 12.11 20.21
CA GLN A 184 13.54 10.94 20.04
C GLN A 184 13.88 10.70 18.57
N SER A 185 15.05 10.08 18.33
CA SER A 185 15.46 9.71 16.97
C SER A 185 14.50 8.70 16.34
N VAL A 186 14.18 8.92 15.06
CA VAL A 186 13.40 8.02 14.22
C VAL A 186 14.24 7.31 13.15
N SER A 187 15.55 7.53 13.14
CA SER A 187 16.49 6.75 12.33
C SER A 187 16.80 5.43 13.06
N PRO A 188 16.77 4.26 12.41
CA PRO A 188 16.55 4.03 10.97
C PRO A 188 15.09 3.69 10.58
N LEU A 189 14.09 4.07 11.38
CA LEU A 189 12.68 3.69 11.17
C LEU A 189 12.10 4.32 9.90
N VAL A 190 12.58 5.52 9.54
CA VAL A 190 12.27 6.22 8.29
C VAL A 190 13.55 6.54 7.53
N PHE A 191 13.43 6.76 6.22
CA PHE A 191 14.57 7.24 5.42
C PHE A 191 15.00 8.64 5.85
N GLU A 192 16.28 8.91 5.73
CA GLU A 192 16.85 10.21 6.12
C GLU A 192 16.18 11.39 5.40
N SER A 193 15.82 11.23 4.12
CA SER A 193 15.07 12.23 3.36
C SER A 193 13.70 12.52 3.96
N VAL A 194 13.01 11.49 4.46
CA VAL A 194 11.71 11.62 5.15
C VAL A 194 11.89 12.26 6.52
N ALA A 195 12.92 11.85 7.28
CA ALA A 195 13.20 12.43 8.59
C ALA A 195 13.51 13.94 8.48
N ARG A 196 14.35 14.32 7.52
CA ARG A 196 14.64 15.74 7.24
C ARG A 196 13.38 16.53 6.82
N TYR A 197 12.52 15.92 6.01
CA TYR A 197 11.24 16.55 5.62
C TYR A 197 10.33 16.78 6.82
N ILE A 198 10.20 15.79 7.70
CA ILE A 198 9.41 15.88 8.94
C ILE A 198 9.91 17.01 9.83
N ASP A 199 11.22 17.08 10.03
CA ASP A 199 11.85 18.12 10.87
C ASP A 199 11.67 19.52 10.27
N HIS A 200 11.95 19.68 8.97
CA HIS A 200 11.80 20.96 8.28
C HIS A 200 10.38 21.53 8.32
N HIS A 201 9.38 20.66 8.29
CA HIS A 201 7.97 21.05 8.31
C HIS A 201 7.32 20.93 9.69
N HIS A 202 8.11 20.66 10.74
CA HIS A 202 7.65 20.51 12.13
C HIS A 202 6.45 19.55 12.29
N LEU A 203 6.44 18.47 11.49
CA LEU A 203 5.36 17.49 11.53
C LEU A 203 5.44 16.64 12.79
N TYR A 204 4.28 16.30 13.35
CA TYR A 204 4.12 15.42 14.52
C TYR A 204 4.72 15.94 15.82
N GLN A 205 5.17 17.19 15.87
CA GLN A 205 5.59 17.84 17.11
C GLN A 205 4.33 18.27 17.88
N THR A 206 4.30 18.01 19.19
CA THR A 206 3.29 18.61 20.08
C THR A 206 3.64 20.08 20.26
N ALA A 207 2.62 20.94 20.10
CA ALA A 207 2.75 22.36 20.40
C ALA A 207 2.96 22.56 21.91
#